data_39efc3f4f5da72bbd7d7cde137dcaa4f
#
_entry.id   39efc3f4f5da72bbd7d7cde137dcaa4f
#
_cell.length_a   1.000
_cell.length_b   1.000
_cell.length_c   1.000
_cell.angle_alpha   90.00
_cell.angle_beta   90.00
_cell.angle_gamma   90.00
#
_symmetry.space_group_name_H-M   'P 1'
#
loop_
_entity.id
_entity.type
_entity.pdbx_description
1 polymer ?
#
loop_
_entity_poly.entity_id
_entity_poly.type
_entity_poly.pdbx_seq_one_letter_code
_entity_poly.pdbx_strand_id
1 'polypeptide(L)'
;RFDIEYMDLKAKKDLFYIGIDIGTTATKAVCFDRNGKVIKQISHGYPMYHPEPNWAIQKPDEVLQTVLLCIKEITEEIHPEFISFSSAMQSIIAIDENGKLLTDAILWADNRSIAFAEKLKNSEKGKHFYQKTGIPIHPFAPMTKIAWLKEFEPEIFSKTYKFISIKEYVWHHLTGEYITDTSMASGTGLLNIHTL
;
A
#
# COMPACT_ATOMS: atom_id res chain seq x y z
N ARG A 1 8.75 -13.64 61.63
CA ARG A 1 9.58 -13.37 60.44
C ARG A 1 8.92 -14.09 59.32
N PHE A 2 8.22 -13.34 58.46
CA PHE A 2 7.72 -13.86 57.19
C PHE A 2 8.77 -13.49 56.16
N ASP A 3 9.51 -14.49 55.65
CA ASP A 3 10.33 -14.37 54.48
C ASP A 3 9.42 -14.29 53.29
N ILE A 4 9.18 -13.09 52.78
CA ILE A 4 8.59 -12.90 51.47
C ILE A 4 9.69 -13.16 50.46
N GLU A 5 9.73 -14.39 49.97
CA GLU A 5 10.45 -14.66 48.73
C GLU A 5 9.88 -13.73 47.66
N TYR A 6 10.68 -12.76 47.27
CA TYR A 6 10.44 -11.98 46.06
C TYR A 6 10.45 -12.95 44.90
N MET A 7 9.26 -13.48 44.58
CA MET A 7 9.07 -14.15 43.31
C MET A 7 9.44 -13.12 42.23
N ASP A 8 10.55 -13.41 41.55
CA ASP A 8 11.00 -12.67 40.37
C ASP A 8 10.01 -12.94 39.25
N LEU A 9 8.84 -12.25 39.31
CA LEU A 9 7.73 -12.27 38.35
C LEU A 9 8.06 -11.52 37.06
N LYS A 10 9.32 -11.32 36.77
CA LYS A 10 9.80 -11.02 35.42
C LYS A 10 10.22 -12.30 34.72
N ALA A 11 9.29 -13.26 34.59
CA ALA A 11 9.33 -14.11 33.41
C ALA A 11 9.43 -13.19 32.22
N LYS A 12 10.59 -13.12 31.56
CA LYS A 12 10.79 -12.30 30.36
C LYS A 12 9.78 -12.79 29.35
N LYS A 13 8.64 -12.08 29.25
CA LYS A 13 7.65 -12.33 28.21
C LYS A 13 8.39 -12.24 26.89
N ASP A 14 8.38 -13.31 26.12
CA ASP A 14 8.99 -13.28 24.80
C ASP A 14 8.26 -12.21 23.98
N LEU A 15 9.00 -11.18 23.57
CA LEU A 15 8.47 -10.08 22.78
C LEU A 15 8.67 -10.41 21.31
N PHE A 16 7.57 -10.38 20.58
CA PHE A 16 7.55 -10.63 19.13
C PHE A 16 7.08 -9.41 18.36
N TYR A 17 7.66 -9.22 17.21
CA TYR A 17 7.37 -8.13 16.29
C TYR A 17 7.13 -8.70 14.90
N ILE A 18 6.10 -8.21 14.21
CA ILE A 18 5.77 -8.71 12.88
C ILE A 18 5.90 -7.57 11.87
N GLY A 19 6.67 -7.81 10.80
CA GLY A 19 6.70 -6.99 9.60
C GLY A 19 5.91 -7.69 8.49
N ILE A 20 5.01 -6.95 7.84
CA ILE A 20 4.25 -7.41 6.68
C ILE A 20 4.61 -6.55 5.48
N ASP A 21 5.08 -7.19 4.41
CA ASP A 21 5.35 -6.55 3.13
C ASP A 21 4.29 -6.96 2.11
N ILE A 22 3.50 -5.99 1.65
CA ILE A 22 2.50 -6.16 0.60
C ILE A 22 3.18 -5.84 -0.73
N GLY A 23 3.87 -6.84 -1.30
CA GLY A 23 4.63 -6.68 -2.54
C GLY A 23 3.73 -6.73 -3.79
N THR A 24 4.36 -6.62 -4.96
CA THR A 24 3.65 -6.68 -6.25
C THR A 24 3.15 -8.10 -6.59
N THR A 25 3.80 -9.15 -6.10
CA THR A 25 3.49 -10.54 -6.47
C THR A 25 3.09 -11.42 -5.30
N ALA A 26 3.36 -10.97 -4.09
CA ALA A 26 3.09 -11.72 -2.87
C ALA A 26 3.04 -10.80 -1.65
N THR A 27 2.31 -11.23 -0.64
CA THR A 27 2.46 -10.72 0.73
C THR A 27 3.42 -11.62 1.49
N LYS A 28 4.37 -11.01 2.21
CA LYS A 28 5.29 -11.68 3.10
C LYS A 28 5.11 -11.16 4.53
N ALA A 29 4.96 -12.06 5.48
CA ALA A 29 4.95 -11.75 6.90
C ALA A 29 6.15 -12.40 7.59
N VAL A 30 6.88 -11.64 8.41
CA VAL A 30 8.06 -12.10 9.14
C VAL A 30 7.92 -11.73 10.61
N CYS A 31 8.05 -12.72 11.47
CA CYS A 31 8.07 -12.54 12.91
C CYS A 31 9.51 -12.56 13.44
N PHE A 32 9.83 -11.58 14.28
CA PHE A 32 11.13 -11.42 14.92
C PHE A 32 11.00 -11.48 16.44
N ASP A 33 12.03 -11.99 17.09
CA ASP A 33 12.20 -11.80 18.54
C ASP A 33 12.77 -10.42 18.85
N ARG A 34 12.90 -10.10 20.14
CA ARG A 34 13.47 -8.84 20.64
C ARG A 34 14.91 -8.55 20.18
N ASN A 35 15.64 -9.55 19.72
CA ASN A 35 17.02 -9.45 19.26
C ASN A 35 17.12 -9.33 17.73
N GLY A 36 15.98 -9.29 17.03
CA GLY A 36 15.92 -9.24 15.57
C GLY A 36 16.12 -10.59 14.88
N LYS A 37 16.12 -11.71 15.64
CA LYS A 37 16.17 -13.06 15.06
C LYS A 37 14.82 -13.41 14.46
N VAL A 38 14.83 -13.90 13.22
CA VAL A 38 13.63 -14.42 12.55
C VAL A 38 13.16 -15.71 13.26
N ILE A 39 11.91 -15.71 13.69
CA ILE A 39 11.24 -16.83 14.37
C ILE A 39 10.35 -17.60 13.41
N LYS A 40 9.55 -16.88 12.59
CA LYS A 40 8.62 -17.47 11.64
C LYS A 40 8.51 -16.57 10.41
N GLN A 41 8.34 -17.17 9.24
CA GLN A 41 8.11 -16.43 8.00
C GLN A 41 7.03 -17.14 7.19
N ILE A 42 6.13 -16.37 6.61
CA ILE A 42 5.03 -16.81 5.77
C ILE A 42 5.01 -15.97 4.51
N SER A 43 4.65 -16.55 3.37
CA SER A 43 4.49 -15.81 2.13
C SER A 43 3.42 -16.49 1.27
N HIS A 44 2.47 -15.69 0.79
CA HIS A 44 1.43 -16.11 -0.14
C HIS A 44 1.39 -15.18 -1.35
N GLY A 45 1.31 -15.77 -2.54
CA GLY A 45 1.27 -15.04 -3.80
C GLY A 45 -0.15 -14.69 -4.23
N TYR A 46 -0.26 -13.72 -5.13
CA TYR A 46 -1.46 -13.36 -5.85
C TYR A 46 -1.12 -12.96 -7.30
N PRO A 47 -2.06 -13.10 -8.24
CA PRO A 47 -1.79 -12.80 -9.63
C PRO A 47 -1.72 -11.31 -9.90
N MET A 48 -0.97 -10.96 -10.95
CA MET A 48 -1.08 -9.71 -11.68
C MET A 48 -1.85 -9.99 -12.97
N TYR A 49 -2.82 -9.17 -13.28
CA TYR A 49 -3.66 -9.31 -14.47
C TYR A 49 -3.28 -8.27 -15.52
N HIS A 50 -3.36 -8.66 -16.79
CA HIS A 50 -3.08 -7.83 -17.94
C HIS A 50 -4.28 -7.87 -18.90
N PRO A 51 -5.40 -7.18 -18.58
CA PRO A 51 -6.62 -7.25 -19.40
C PRO A 51 -6.45 -6.63 -20.78
N GLU A 52 -5.55 -5.68 -20.93
CA GLU A 52 -5.19 -5.02 -22.19
C GLU A 52 -3.67 -4.92 -22.32
N PRO A 53 -3.14 -4.75 -23.55
CA PRO A 53 -1.72 -4.44 -23.74
C PRO A 53 -1.31 -3.22 -22.90
N ASN A 54 -0.20 -3.31 -22.22
CA ASN A 54 0.34 -2.25 -21.33
C ASN A 54 -0.48 -1.98 -20.05
N TRP A 55 -1.53 -2.73 -19.76
CA TRP A 55 -2.22 -2.65 -18.48
C TRP A 55 -1.63 -3.66 -17.49
N ALA A 56 -1.57 -3.26 -16.23
CA ALA A 56 -1.15 -4.11 -15.12
C ALA A 56 -2.00 -3.79 -13.91
N ILE A 57 -2.85 -4.73 -13.50
CA ILE A 57 -3.80 -4.54 -12.39
C ILE A 57 -3.74 -5.71 -11.41
N GLN A 58 -4.25 -5.45 -10.21
CA GLN A 58 -4.54 -6.48 -9.20
C GLN A 58 -5.95 -6.25 -8.65
N LYS A 59 -6.59 -7.33 -8.24
CA LYS A 59 -7.87 -7.26 -7.53
C LYS A 59 -7.60 -6.96 -6.05
N PRO A 60 -8.06 -5.82 -5.52
CA PRO A 60 -7.77 -5.40 -4.15
C PRO A 60 -8.19 -6.44 -3.11
N ASP A 61 -9.34 -7.10 -3.34
CA ASP A 61 -9.86 -8.13 -2.44
C ASP A 61 -8.97 -9.37 -2.36
N GLU A 62 -8.36 -9.80 -3.48
CA GLU A 62 -7.43 -10.94 -3.48
C GLU A 62 -6.17 -10.62 -2.66
N VAL A 63 -5.65 -9.39 -2.79
CA VAL A 63 -4.52 -8.92 -1.98
C VAL A 63 -4.91 -8.86 -0.51
N LEU A 64 -6.08 -8.28 -0.18
CA LEU A 64 -6.58 -8.19 1.19
C LEU A 64 -6.72 -9.57 1.83
N GLN A 65 -7.36 -10.53 1.15
CA GLN A 65 -7.53 -11.89 1.66
C GLN A 65 -6.19 -12.56 1.93
N THR A 66 -5.21 -12.33 1.05
CA THR A 66 -3.86 -12.85 1.23
C THR A 66 -3.14 -12.23 2.42
N VAL A 67 -3.29 -10.92 2.65
CA VAL A 67 -2.76 -10.25 3.84
C VAL A 67 -3.38 -10.81 5.12
N LEU A 68 -4.71 -10.97 5.14
CA LEU A 68 -5.42 -11.53 6.28
C LEU A 68 -5.00 -12.98 6.56
N LEU A 69 -4.77 -13.78 5.52
CA LEU A 69 -4.25 -15.13 5.64
C LEU A 69 -2.84 -15.13 6.26
N CYS A 70 -1.94 -14.30 5.76
CA CYS A 70 -0.59 -14.15 6.34
C CYS A 70 -0.64 -13.74 7.82
N ILE A 71 -1.51 -12.77 8.18
CA ILE A 71 -1.68 -12.35 9.58
C ILE A 71 -2.17 -13.52 10.43
N LYS A 72 -3.23 -14.21 10.00
CA LYS A 72 -3.79 -15.35 10.70
C LYS A 72 -2.74 -16.42 10.97
N GLU A 73 -2.03 -16.87 9.94
CA GLU A 73 -1.06 -17.95 10.06
C GLU A 73 0.16 -17.57 10.90
N ILE A 74 0.65 -16.30 10.78
CA ILE A 74 1.84 -15.90 11.54
C ILE A 74 1.54 -15.69 13.02
N THR A 75 0.28 -15.32 13.36
CA THR A 75 -0.15 -15.07 14.74
C THR A 75 -0.79 -16.28 15.42
N GLU A 76 -0.91 -17.43 14.77
CA GLU A 76 -1.61 -18.61 15.30
C GLU A 76 -1.11 -19.03 16.70
N GLU A 77 0.22 -18.98 16.92
CA GLU A 77 0.85 -19.31 18.21
C GLU A 77 1.67 -18.14 18.78
N ILE A 78 1.58 -16.96 18.17
CA ILE A 78 2.40 -15.78 18.47
C ILE A 78 1.50 -14.59 18.76
N HIS A 79 1.73 -13.97 19.93
CA HIS A 79 1.08 -12.70 20.27
C HIS A 79 2.08 -11.56 20.11
N PRO A 80 2.09 -10.84 18.97
CA PRO A 80 3.05 -9.78 18.74
C PRO A 80 2.73 -8.53 19.56
N GLU A 81 3.75 -7.76 19.93
CA GLU A 81 3.60 -6.43 20.54
C GLU A 81 3.06 -5.42 19.53
N PHE A 82 3.48 -5.53 18.27
CA PHE A 82 2.95 -4.75 17.15
C PHE A 82 3.15 -5.44 15.80
N ILE A 83 2.38 -4.98 14.82
CA ILE A 83 2.51 -5.35 13.41
C ILE A 83 2.80 -4.07 12.63
N SER A 84 3.83 -4.08 11.79
CA SER A 84 4.18 -2.99 10.88
C SER A 84 3.97 -3.41 9.43
N PHE A 85 3.60 -2.44 8.58
CA PHE A 85 3.31 -2.70 7.17
C PHE A 85 4.22 -1.89 6.25
N SER A 86 4.79 -2.56 5.25
CA SER A 86 5.28 -1.96 4.02
C SER A 86 4.41 -2.39 2.83
N SER A 87 4.47 -1.66 1.75
CA SER A 87 3.70 -1.97 0.55
C SER A 87 4.39 -1.49 -0.72
N ALA A 88 4.15 -2.20 -1.81
CA ALA A 88 4.48 -1.70 -3.14
C ALA A 88 3.80 -0.34 -3.35
N MET A 89 4.58 0.63 -3.82
CA MET A 89 4.14 2.00 -4.04
C MET A 89 3.43 2.16 -5.38
N GLN A 90 2.76 3.31 -5.56
CA GLN A 90 2.27 3.81 -6.85
C GLN A 90 1.12 2.98 -7.46
N SER A 91 0.45 2.14 -6.67
CA SER A 91 -0.87 1.65 -7.04
C SER A 91 -1.92 2.73 -6.84
N ILE A 92 -2.99 2.67 -7.62
CA ILE A 92 -4.14 3.57 -7.47
C ILE A 92 -5.44 2.80 -7.63
N ILE A 93 -6.38 3.05 -6.74
CA ILE A 93 -7.73 2.48 -6.71
C ILE A 93 -8.70 3.64 -6.57
N ALA A 94 -9.74 3.68 -7.40
CA ALA A 94 -10.86 4.61 -7.25
C ALA A 94 -11.96 3.96 -6.41
N ILE A 95 -12.46 4.68 -5.41
CA ILE A 95 -13.60 4.26 -4.56
C ILE A 95 -14.68 5.32 -4.53
N ASP A 96 -15.93 4.90 -4.36
CA ASP A 96 -17.07 5.80 -4.16
C ASP A 96 -17.19 6.26 -2.68
N GLU A 97 -18.21 7.05 -2.38
CA GLU A 97 -18.48 7.58 -1.04
C GLU A 97 -18.77 6.51 0.02
N ASN A 98 -19.20 5.32 -0.41
CA ASN A 98 -19.48 4.18 0.45
C ASN A 98 -18.27 3.24 0.60
N GLY A 99 -17.13 3.58 0.00
CA GLY A 99 -15.92 2.74 -0.01
C GLY A 99 -15.94 1.60 -1.03
N LYS A 100 -16.96 1.56 -1.93
CA LYS A 100 -17.06 0.55 -2.97
C LYS A 100 -16.00 0.78 -4.04
N LEU A 101 -15.34 -0.30 -4.45
CA LEU A 101 -14.36 -0.27 -5.54
C LEU A 101 -15.03 0.14 -6.86
N LEU A 102 -14.50 1.16 -7.51
CA LEU A 102 -14.86 1.57 -8.87
C LEU A 102 -13.83 1.07 -9.89
N THR A 103 -12.61 0.77 -9.45
CA THR A 103 -11.55 0.18 -10.27
C THR A 103 -10.83 -0.92 -9.51
N ASP A 104 -10.19 -1.81 -10.24
CA ASP A 104 -9.10 -2.63 -9.71
C ASP A 104 -7.90 -1.74 -9.33
N ALA A 105 -6.91 -2.29 -8.61
CA ALA A 105 -5.67 -1.59 -8.30
C ALA A 105 -4.82 -1.48 -9.57
N ILE A 106 -4.69 -0.26 -10.11
CA ILE A 106 -3.83 0.05 -11.25
C ILE A 106 -2.40 0.18 -10.74
N LEU A 107 -1.50 -0.71 -11.17
CA LEU A 107 -0.17 -0.86 -10.58
C LEU A 107 0.87 0.11 -11.15
N TRP A 108 2.05 0.16 -10.52
CA TRP A 108 3.21 0.92 -11.01
C TRP A 108 3.67 0.45 -12.40
N ALA A 109 3.51 -0.84 -12.72
CA ALA A 109 3.87 -1.42 -14.01
C ALA A 109 2.87 -1.11 -15.14
N ASP A 110 1.73 -0.50 -14.80
CA ASP A 110 0.69 -0.13 -15.76
C ASP A 110 1.09 1.11 -16.56
N ASN A 111 1.10 1.00 -17.87
CA ASN A 111 1.53 2.04 -18.80
C ASN A 111 0.38 2.68 -19.59
N ARG A 112 -0.91 2.47 -19.20
CA ARG A 112 -2.05 3.07 -19.90
C ARG A 112 -1.98 4.60 -20.03
N SER A 113 -1.35 5.27 -19.08
CA SER A 113 -1.21 6.74 -19.05
C SER A 113 0.05 7.28 -19.74
N ILE A 114 0.80 6.45 -20.51
CA ILE A 114 2.09 6.83 -21.08
C ILE A 114 1.98 8.07 -22.00
N ALA A 115 0.96 8.14 -22.86
CA ALA A 115 0.76 9.27 -23.77
C ALA A 115 0.52 10.58 -23.02
N PHE A 116 -0.23 10.53 -21.91
CA PHE A 116 -0.45 11.69 -21.04
C PHE A 116 0.85 12.09 -20.34
N ALA A 117 1.61 11.14 -19.81
CA ALA A 117 2.88 11.41 -19.15
C ALA A 117 3.88 12.09 -20.08
N GLU A 118 4.03 11.59 -21.32
CA GLU A 118 4.90 12.19 -22.33
C GLU A 118 4.48 13.61 -22.71
N LYS A 119 3.19 13.83 -22.96
CA LYS A 119 2.64 15.16 -23.27
C LYS A 119 2.91 16.15 -22.12
N LEU A 120 2.67 15.75 -20.89
CA LEU A 120 2.92 16.61 -19.73
C LEU A 120 4.41 16.88 -19.53
N LYS A 121 5.26 15.85 -19.62
CA LYS A 121 6.72 15.94 -19.45
C LYS A 121 7.34 16.96 -20.40
N ASN A 122 6.86 17.02 -21.63
CA ASN A 122 7.37 17.92 -22.68
C ASN A 122 6.74 19.33 -22.64
N SER A 123 5.99 19.68 -21.60
CA SER A 123 5.35 20.99 -21.44
C SER A 123 6.02 21.82 -20.33
N GLU A 124 5.85 23.15 -20.38
CA GLU A 124 6.28 24.03 -19.29
C GLU A 124 5.60 23.69 -17.95
N LYS A 125 4.35 23.23 -17.99
CA LYS A 125 3.64 22.74 -16.81
C LYS A 125 4.35 21.53 -16.18
N GLY A 126 4.95 20.66 -16.99
CA GLY A 126 5.68 19.51 -16.52
C GLY A 126 6.91 19.86 -15.71
N LYS A 127 7.68 20.87 -16.12
CA LYS A 127 8.85 21.34 -15.35
C LYS A 127 8.41 21.87 -13.97
N HIS A 128 7.37 22.70 -13.96
CA HIS A 128 6.83 23.27 -12.72
C HIS A 128 6.26 22.19 -11.79
N PHE A 129 5.59 21.20 -12.37
CA PHE A 129 5.06 20.05 -11.65
C PHE A 129 6.17 19.27 -10.93
N TYR A 130 7.25 18.91 -11.67
CA TYR A 130 8.39 18.21 -11.10
C TYR A 130 9.05 18.99 -9.95
N GLN A 131 9.23 20.31 -10.12
CA GLN A 131 9.79 21.16 -9.06
C GLN A 131 8.94 21.15 -7.79
N LYS A 132 7.60 21.07 -7.91
CA LYS A 132 6.70 21.04 -6.75
C LYS A 132 6.61 19.69 -6.06
N THR A 133 6.68 18.60 -6.82
CA THR A 133 6.39 17.26 -6.29
C THR A 133 7.62 16.40 -6.08
N GLY A 134 8.74 16.74 -6.72
CA GLY A 134 9.98 15.96 -6.68
C GLY A 134 9.89 14.60 -7.40
N ILE A 135 8.72 14.23 -7.97
CA ILE A 135 8.54 12.95 -8.64
C ILE A 135 8.65 13.11 -10.17
N PRO A 136 9.36 12.20 -10.87
CA PRO A 136 9.39 12.21 -12.33
C PRO A 136 7.99 12.05 -12.92
N ILE A 137 7.71 12.77 -14.01
CA ILE A 137 6.49 12.55 -14.78
C ILE A 137 6.67 11.26 -15.58
N HIS A 138 6.04 10.21 -15.10
CA HIS A 138 6.14 8.86 -15.64
C HIS A 138 4.80 8.14 -15.46
N PRO A 139 4.42 7.20 -16.35
CA PRO A 139 3.16 6.46 -16.21
C PRO A 139 3.04 5.65 -14.92
N PHE A 140 4.13 5.33 -14.21
CA PHE A 140 4.03 4.69 -12.91
C PHE A 140 3.33 5.58 -11.86
N ALA A 141 3.43 6.91 -11.96
CA ALA A 141 2.92 7.82 -10.93
C ALA A 141 1.38 7.83 -10.88
N PRO A 142 0.75 7.70 -9.71
CA PRO A 142 -0.70 7.78 -9.55
C PRO A 142 -1.33 8.99 -10.23
N MET A 143 -0.70 10.15 -10.18
CA MET A 143 -1.18 11.37 -10.81
C MET A 143 -1.48 11.19 -12.31
N THR A 144 -0.62 10.50 -13.07
CA THR A 144 -0.83 10.31 -14.51
C THR A 144 -1.99 9.34 -14.79
N LYS A 145 -2.19 8.35 -13.92
CA LYS A 145 -3.30 7.41 -13.99
C LYS A 145 -4.64 8.08 -13.65
N ILE A 146 -4.65 8.97 -12.66
CA ILE A 146 -5.83 9.79 -12.32
C ILE A 146 -6.22 10.68 -13.49
N ALA A 147 -5.23 11.32 -14.14
CA ALA A 147 -5.47 12.14 -15.33
C ALA A 147 -6.01 11.30 -16.50
N TRP A 148 -5.50 10.08 -16.67
CA TRP A 148 -6.02 9.14 -17.66
C TRP A 148 -7.46 8.75 -17.36
N LEU A 149 -7.79 8.40 -16.09
CA LEU A 149 -9.17 8.10 -15.69
C LEU A 149 -10.11 9.27 -15.97
N LYS A 150 -9.68 10.50 -15.73
CA LYS A 150 -10.49 11.69 -16.01
C LYS A 150 -10.82 11.84 -17.50
N GLU A 151 -9.88 11.52 -18.38
CA GLU A 151 -10.01 11.70 -19.84
C GLU A 151 -10.76 10.52 -20.49
N PHE A 152 -10.44 9.28 -20.11
CA PHE A 152 -10.91 8.08 -20.78
C PHE A 152 -12.03 7.33 -20.05
N GLU A 153 -12.17 7.54 -18.73
CA GLU A 153 -13.20 6.92 -17.89
C GLU A 153 -13.96 7.99 -17.06
N PRO A 154 -14.56 9.02 -17.73
CA PRO A 154 -15.14 10.16 -17.02
C PRO A 154 -16.29 9.79 -16.08
N GLU A 155 -17.02 8.70 -16.36
CA GLU A 155 -18.07 8.20 -15.47
C GLU A 155 -17.50 7.63 -14.17
N ILE A 156 -16.40 6.88 -14.24
CA ILE A 156 -15.69 6.38 -13.06
C ILE A 156 -15.12 7.56 -12.28
N PHE A 157 -14.43 8.47 -12.99
CA PHE A 157 -13.83 9.64 -12.36
C PHE A 157 -14.87 10.51 -11.62
N SER A 158 -16.04 10.73 -12.21
CA SER A 158 -17.11 11.55 -11.61
C SER A 158 -17.74 10.94 -10.35
N LYS A 159 -17.75 9.61 -10.25
CA LYS A 159 -18.26 8.86 -9.10
C LYS A 159 -17.19 8.65 -8.03
N THR A 160 -15.92 8.95 -8.33
CA THR A 160 -14.81 8.72 -7.40
C THR A 160 -14.86 9.74 -6.27
N TYR A 161 -15.00 9.21 -5.05
CA TYR A 161 -14.89 10.01 -3.82
C TYR A 161 -13.43 10.14 -3.38
N LYS A 162 -12.65 9.03 -3.45
CA LYS A 162 -11.22 9.00 -3.10
C LYS A 162 -10.44 8.15 -4.09
N PHE A 163 -9.18 8.55 -4.28
CA PHE A 163 -8.14 7.70 -4.85
C PHE A 163 -7.25 7.21 -3.71
N ILE A 164 -7.11 5.90 -3.58
CA ILE A 164 -6.33 5.25 -2.51
C ILE A 164 -5.32 4.28 -3.11
N SER A 165 -4.29 3.91 -2.33
CA SER A 165 -3.36 2.84 -2.66
C SER A 165 -3.85 1.49 -2.12
N ILE A 166 -3.17 0.40 -2.52
CA ILE A 166 -3.44 -0.92 -1.95
C ILE A 166 -3.14 -0.98 -0.44
N LYS A 167 -2.15 -0.21 0.04
CA LYS A 167 -1.85 -0.11 1.47
C LYS A 167 -3.00 0.52 2.24
N GLU A 168 -3.55 1.63 1.74
CA GLU A 168 -4.69 2.31 2.37
C GLU A 168 -5.95 1.45 2.32
N TYR A 169 -6.15 0.68 1.23
CA TYR A 169 -7.24 -0.28 1.12
C TYR A 169 -7.17 -1.35 2.23
N VAL A 170 -6.02 -1.99 2.38
CA VAL A 170 -5.78 -2.98 3.44
C VAL A 170 -5.90 -2.35 4.82
N TRP A 171 -5.29 -1.17 5.02
CA TRP A 171 -5.33 -0.46 6.30
C TRP A 171 -6.75 -0.12 6.72
N HIS A 172 -7.57 0.37 5.80
CA HIS A 172 -8.97 0.67 6.07
C HIS A 172 -9.75 -0.55 6.54
N HIS A 173 -9.55 -1.72 5.92
CA HIS A 173 -10.21 -2.95 6.34
C HIS A 173 -9.77 -3.45 7.72
N LEU A 174 -8.56 -3.09 8.16
CA LEU A 174 -8.06 -3.47 9.48
C LEU A 174 -8.46 -2.49 10.58
N THR A 175 -8.64 -1.20 10.26
CA THR A 175 -8.79 -0.12 11.26
C THR A 175 -10.03 0.73 11.10
N GLY A 176 -10.69 0.68 9.94
CA GLY A 176 -11.81 1.56 9.59
C GLY A 176 -11.39 2.94 9.08
N GLU A 177 -10.09 3.22 8.95
CA GLU A 177 -9.57 4.55 8.60
C GLU A 177 -8.75 4.54 7.31
N TYR A 178 -8.87 5.59 6.48
CA TYR A 178 -8.01 5.84 5.34
C TYR A 178 -6.83 6.73 5.77
N ILE A 179 -5.70 6.11 6.02
CA ILE A 179 -4.46 6.80 6.42
C ILE A 179 -3.36 6.48 5.42
N THR A 180 -2.68 7.51 4.93
CA THR A 180 -1.45 7.36 4.17
C THR A 180 -0.28 7.96 4.93
N ASP A 181 0.92 7.44 4.71
CA ASP A 181 2.15 8.03 5.23
C ASP A 181 2.82 8.93 4.17
N THR A 182 3.75 9.78 4.63
CA THR A 182 4.45 10.72 3.76
C THR A 182 5.28 10.04 2.67
N SER A 183 5.79 8.83 2.91
CA SER A 183 6.53 8.04 1.92
C SER A 183 5.62 7.66 0.75
N MET A 184 4.45 7.08 1.06
CA MET A 184 3.45 6.73 0.03
C MET A 184 2.94 7.98 -0.69
N ALA A 185 2.59 9.04 0.04
CA ALA A 185 2.08 10.29 -0.51
C ALA A 185 3.08 10.97 -1.46
N SER A 186 4.38 10.98 -1.11
CA SER A 186 5.43 11.56 -1.95
C SER A 186 5.57 10.86 -3.30
N GLY A 187 5.31 9.54 -3.37
CA GLY A 187 5.35 8.76 -4.60
C GLY A 187 4.16 8.99 -5.54
N THR A 188 3.12 9.71 -5.12
CA THR A 188 1.88 9.87 -5.90
C THR A 188 1.97 10.92 -7.01
N GLY A 189 2.85 11.91 -6.87
CA GLY A 189 2.86 13.13 -7.68
C GLY A 189 1.75 14.13 -7.30
N LEU A 190 1.11 13.97 -6.14
CA LEU A 190 0.04 14.84 -5.64
C LEU A 190 0.47 15.65 -4.41
N LEU A 191 1.59 15.29 -3.81
CA LEU A 191 2.12 16.00 -2.64
C LEU A 191 3.06 17.13 -3.07
N ASN A 192 2.86 18.32 -2.51
CA ASN A 192 3.81 19.43 -2.66
C ASN A 192 4.89 19.31 -1.60
N ILE A 193 6.13 19.00 -2.02
CA ILE A 193 7.27 18.78 -1.10
C ILE A 193 7.72 20.03 -0.32
N HIS A 194 7.25 21.20 -0.69
CA HIS A 194 7.60 22.47 -0.03
C HIS A 194 6.61 22.90 1.04
N THR A 195 5.39 22.36 1.04
CA THR A 195 4.33 22.77 1.96
C THR A 195 3.79 21.65 2.85
N LEU A 196 4.16 20.38 2.54
CA LEU A 196 3.71 19.15 3.21
C LEU A 196 2.35 19.22 3.89
#